data_bd2a16421e80972a344b4449599d081c
#
_entry.id   bd2a16421e80972a344b4449599d081c
#
_cell.length_a   1.000
_cell.length_b   1.000
_cell.length_c   1.000
_cell.angle_alpha   90.00
_cell.angle_beta   90.00
_cell.angle_gamma   90.00
#
_symmetry.space_group_name_H-M   'P 1'
#
loop_
_entity.id
_entity.type
_entity.pdbx_description
1 polymer ?
#
loop_
_entity_poly.entity_id
_entity_poly.type
_entity_poly.pdbx_seq_one_letter_code
_entity_poly.pdbx_strand_id
1 'polypeptide(L)'
;MCGIFGMVRAQDSDPTWASNVFVALGHLAEERGRDAAGFALVGDRAPAGRAGSPRAAAAPDDAIHRGEVDLGACRVVKDTRRWGLLWRREYVRALDAAAAAFGHTRHASQGDPGTLVNASPLVVGEGLVGVHNGDVDADALRRDLPAGIPPSSGGTDSEVLLLALDGARGDLLGTCDVLETVIGLAALAWIDQGAPDLVYVARGALCPLAVATDVRGNLYWASSPTWFRRLDERSGGRLGFEVERVPEGMLLAIAASGSPAIRARCSFEPVARPGDDWRFPSIWNGVDRVDVEAFQAEASHRTARSSPVGRGAELVQAAPVG
;
A
#
# COMPACT_ATOMS: atom_id res chain seq x y z
N MET A 1 -9.11 3.78 -11.88
CA MET A 1 -8.24 2.98 -10.97
C MET A 1 -7.26 3.89 -10.27
N CYS A 2 -7.02 3.67 -9.00
CA CYS A 2 -6.09 4.45 -8.18
C CYS A 2 -4.62 4.05 -8.43
N GLY A 3 -3.68 4.85 -7.95
CA GLY A 3 -2.26 4.50 -7.89
C GLY A 3 -1.81 4.36 -6.44
N ILE A 4 -1.20 3.23 -6.09
CA ILE A 4 -0.51 3.04 -4.81
C ILE A 4 0.99 2.87 -5.06
N PHE A 5 1.78 3.34 -4.13
CA PHE A 5 3.23 3.25 -4.15
C PHE A 5 3.79 3.48 -2.75
N GLY A 6 5.03 3.09 -2.54
CA GLY A 6 5.67 3.31 -1.26
C GLY A 6 7.14 2.97 -1.27
N MET A 7 7.76 3.17 -0.12
CA MET A 7 9.17 2.88 0.13
C MET A 7 9.43 2.41 1.55
N VAL A 8 10.45 1.60 1.71
CA VAL A 8 11.18 1.40 2.96
C VAL A 8 12.64 1.77 2.69
N ARG A 9 13.19 2.67 3.49
CA ARG A 9 14.55 3.17 3.30
C ARG A 9 15.55 2.27 4.02
N ALA A 10 16.64 1.94 3.33
CA ALA A 10 17.78 1.30 3.94
C ALA A 10 18.47 2.23 4.96
N GLN A 11 18.93 1.67 6.08
CA GLN A 11 19.46 2.44 7.22
C GLN A 11 20.59 3.39 6.82
N ASP A 12 21.47 2.95 5.94
CA ASP A 12 22.66 3.68 5.52
C ASP A 12 22.47 4.44 4.19
N SER A 13 21.24 4.41 3.63
CA SER A 13 20.93 5.15 2.41
C SER A 13 20.76 6.64 2.71
N ASP A 14 21.22 7.47 1.76
CA ASP A 14 20.94 8.92 1.75
C ASP A 14 19.42 9.15 1.83
N PRO A 15 18.93 9.87 2.83
CA PRO A 15 17.50 10.11 2.99
C PRO A 15 16.86 10.75 1.76
N THR A 16 17.52 11.71 1.14
CA THR A 16 16.98 12.44 -0.01
C THR A 16 16.87 11.57 -1.27
N TRP A 17 17.68 10.52 -1.37
CA TRP A 17 17.61 9.58 -2.49
C TRP A 17 16.28 8.83 -2.52
N ALA A 18 15.92 8.15 -1.43
CA ALA A 18 14.67 7.40 -1.33
C ALA A 18 13.45 8.33 -1.39
N SER A 19 13.53 9.51 -0.75
CA SER A 19 12.48 10.52 -0.79
C SER A 19 12.21 11.02 -2.21
N ASN A 20 13.25 11.28 -3.00
CA ASN A 20 13.10 11.71 -4.39
C ASN A 20 12.43 10.63 -5.26
N VAL A 21 12.79 9.36 -5.08
CA VAL A 21 12.14 8.24 -5.76
C VAL A 21 10.66 8.16 -5.38
N PHE A 22 10.34 8.25 -4.08
CA PHE A 22 8.97 8.22 -3.59
C PHE A 22 8.11 9.35 -4.18
N VAL A 23 8.62 10.58 -4.17
CA VAL A 23 7.92 11.73 -4.76
C VAL A 23 7.70 11.52 -6.26
N ALA A 24 8.71 11.02 -6.97
CA ALA A 24 8.64 10.77 -8.40
C ALA A 24 7.66 9.64 -8.76
N LEU A 25 7.57 8.56 -7.94
CA LEU A 25 6.55 7.51 -8.07
C LEU A 25 5.14 8.10 -7.95
N GLY A 26 4.92 9.01 -6.99
CA GLY A 26 3.63 9.68 -6.84
C GLY A 26 3.24 10.54 -8.05
N HIS A 27 4.20 11.21 -8.68
CA HIS A 27 3.94 11.93 -9.94
C HIS A 27 3.55 10.99 -11.08
N LEU A 28 4.18 9.81 -11.18
CA LEU A 28 3.78 8.79 -12.15
C LEU A 28 2.41 8.19 -11.81
N ALA A 29 2.11 8.02 -10.54
CA ALA A 29 0.84 7.49 -10.08
C ALA A 29 -0.37 8.40 -10.42
N GLU A 30 -0.15 9.70 -10.68
CA GLU A 30 -1.20 10.60 -11.19
C GLU A 30 -1.76 10.16 -12.57
N GLU A 31 -1.08 9.28 -13.30
CA GLU A 31 -1.62 8.67 -14.53
C GLU A 31 -2.85 7.80 -14.24
N ARG A 32 -2.99 7.33 -13.01
CA ARG A 32 -4.11 6.48 -12.56
C ARG A 32 -5.23 7.26 -11.89
N GLY A 33 -4.93 8.37 -11.22
CA GLY A 33 -5.94 9.18 -10.54
C GLY A 33 -5.42 10.56 -10.12
N ARG A 34 -6.32 11.55 -10.11
CA ARG A 34 -6.00 12.95 -9.79
C ARG A 34 -7.05 13.64 -8.93
N ASP A 35 -8.06 12.90 -8.47
CA ASP A 35 -9.21 13.47 -7.73
C ASP A 35 -8.85 13.81 -6.30
N ALA A 36 -7.92 13.05 -5.71
CA ALA A 36 -7.33 13.30 -4.40
C ALA A 36 -5.96 12.62 -4.32
N ALA A 37 -5.15 13.02 -3.37
CA ALA A 37 -3.89 12.35 -3.08
C ALA A 37 -3.55 12.43 -1.60
N GLY A 38 -2.66 11.54 -1.15
CA GLY A 38 -2.14 11.56 0.20
C GLY A 38 -1.00 10.58 0.40
N PHE A 39 -0.37 10.69 1.55
CA PHE A 39 0.71 9.81 1.95
C PHE A 39 0.71 9.60 3.47
N ALA A 40 1.32 8.50 3.90
CA ALA A 40 1.63 8.20 5.28
C ALA A 40 3.15 8.09 5.44
N LEU A 41 3.68 8.67 6.51
CA LEU A 41 5.08 8.61 6.92
C LEU A 41 5.17 7.75 8.16
N VAL A 42 6.04 6.74 8.16
CA VAL A 42 6.19 5.75 9.24
C VAL A 42 7.56 5.89 9.87
N GLY A 43 7.61 5.86 11.21
CA GLY A 43 8.86 5.89 11.93
C GLY A 43 9.61 7.20 11.75
N ASP A 44 9.09 8.28 12.32
CA ASP A 44 9.88 9.51 12.46
C ASP A 44 11.08 9.21 13.36
N ARG A 45 12.29 9.32 12.82
CA ARG A 45 13.52 9.37 13.62
C ARG A 45 13.60 10.73 14.31
N ALA A 46 12.68 10.97 15.25
CA ALA A 46 12.94 12.03 16.22
C ALA A 46 14.25 11.69 16.95
N PRO A 47 15.17 12.65 17.14
CA PRO A 47 16.41 12.41 17.86
C PRO A 47 16.05 11.80 19.22
N ALA A 48 16.72 10.69 19.57
CA ALA A 48 16.54 9.94 20.80
C ALA A 48 16.45 10.88 22.01
N GLY A 49 15.25 11.16 22.51
CA GLY A 49 15.05 12.15 23.56
C GLY A 49 13.65 12.19 24.17
N ARG A 50 12.81 11.20 23.96
CA ARG A 50 11.63 10.96 24.83
C ARG A 50 11.15 9.52 24.69
N ALA A 51 11.68 8.67 25.56
CA ALA A 51 11.07 7.39 25.87
C ALA A 51 9.72 7.63 26.56
N GLY A 52 8.66 7.49 25.83
CA GLY A 52 7.30 7.40 26.32
C GLY A 52 6.55 6.65 25.23
N SER A 53 6.34 5.33 25.42
CA SER A 53 5.42 4.58 24.56
C SER A 53 4.06 5.26 24.65
N PRO A 54 3.56 5.94 23.62
CA PRO A 54 2.16 6.32 23.61
C PRO A 54 1.38 5.06 23.26
N ARG A 55 0.56 4.61 24.17
CA ARG A 55 -0.61 3.79 23.91
C ARG A 55 -1.30 4.44 22.70
N ALA A 56 -1.48 3.71 21.60
CA ALA A 56 -2.17 4.21 20.43
C ALA A 56 -3.51 4.80 20.90
N ALA A 57 -3.60 6.12 20.91
CA ALA A 57 -4.86 6.78 21.12
C ALA A 57 -5.61 6.65 19.81
N ALA A 58 -6.83 6.10 19.87
CA ALA A 58 -7.74 6.13 18.73
C ALA A 58 -7.75 7.56 18.16
N ALA A 59 -7.58 7.69 16.84
CA ALA A 59 -7.61 9.01 16.23
C ALA A 59 -8.92 9.71 16.62
N PRO A 60 -8.89 10.95 17.09
CA PRO A 60 -10.12 11.67 17.35
C PRO A 60 -10.96 11.72 16.08
N ASP A 61 -12.26 11.47 16.15
CA ASP A 61 -13.16 11.44 14.99
C ASP A 61 -13.03 12.68 14.08
N ASP A 62 -12.68 13.84 14.66
CA ASP A 62 -12.46 15.07 13.90
C ASP A 62 -11.09 15.15 13.19
N ALA A 63 -10.11 14.35 13.57
CA ALA A 63 -8.79 14.32 12.94
C ALA A 63 -8.84 13.68 11.54
N ILE A 64 -9.71 12.71 11.34
CA ILE A 64 -9.94 12.04 10.04
C ILE A 64 -10.42 13.06 8.99
N HIS A 65 -11.11 14.11 9.41
CA HIS A 65 -11.62 15.18 8.55
C HIS A 65 -10.60 16.31 8.29
N ARG A 66 -9.44 16.24 8.95
CA ARG A 66 -8.41 17.29 8.83
C ARG A 66 -7.31 16.83 7.89
N GLY A 67 -7.13 16.98 6.78
CA GLY A 67 -6.06 16.61 5.84
C GLY A 67 -4.70 16.19 6.41
N GLU A 68 -4.48 16.31 7.71
CA GLU A 68 -3.25 15.95 8.41
C GLU A 68 -3.53 15.39 9.81
N VAL A 69 -2.98 14.21 10.10
CA VAL A 69 -3.12 13.52 11.39
C VAL A 69 -1.78 12.95 11.81
N ASP A 70 -1.36 13.23 13.04
CA ASP A 70 -0.22 12.60 13.69
C ASP A 70 -0.73 11.56 14.68
N LEU A 71 -0.33 10.32 14.47
CA LEU A 71 -0.76 9.16 15.25
C LEU A 71 0.39 8.59 16.08
N GLY A 72 1.48 9.32 16.22
CA GLY A 72 2.68 8.90 16.93
C GLY A 72 3.64 8.07 16.08
N ALA A 73 3.29 6.84 15.75
CA ALA A 73 4.11 5.98 14.89
C ALA A 73 3.96 6.30 13.38
N CYS A 74 2.91 7.01 13.03
CA CYS A 74 2.60 7.35 11.66
C CYS A 74 1.98 8.75 11.56
N ARG A 75 2.43 9.53 10.57
CA ARG A 75 1.83 10.80 10.18
C ARG A 75 1.14 10.65 8.84
N VAL A 76 -0.14 10.97 8.77
CA VAL A 76 -0.94 10.93 7.55
C VAL A 76 -1.17 12.36 7.04
N VAL A 77 -0.97 12.56 5.74
CA VAL A 77 -1.28 13.82 5.03
C VAL A 77 -2.11 13.47 3.80
N LYS A 78 -3.26 14.13 3.64
CA LYS A 78 -4.13 13.92 2.48
C LYS A 78 -4.87 15.18 2.08
N ASP A 79 -5.27 15.26 0.82
CA ASP A 79 -5.95 16.41 0.24
C ASP A 79 -6.85 15.96 -0.93
N THR A 80 -7.89 16.72 -1.22
CA THR A 80 -8.74 16.54 -2.42
C THR A 80 -8.09 17.11 -3.69
N ARG A 81 -6.81 17.47 -3.63
CA ARG A 81 -6.01 17.90 -4.77
C ARG A 81 -5.08 16.80 -5.23
N ARG A 82 -4.58 16.92 -6.46
CA ARG A 82 -3.60 15.99 -7.03
C ARG A 82 -2.25 16.01 -6.29
N TRP A 83 -1.47 14.93 -6.44
CA TRP A 83 -0.19 14.69 -5.77
C TRP A 83 0.80 15.86 -5.85
N GLY A 84 1.02 16.43 -7.03
CA GLY A 84 1.97 17.53 -7.21
C GLY A 84 1.62 18.81 -6.43
N LEU A 85 0.40 18.95 -5.92
CA LEU A 85 -0.04 20.09 -5.12
C LEU A 85 0.00 19.86 -3.61
N LEU A 86 0.32 18.64 -3.15
CA LEU A 86 0.42 18.32 -1.73
C LEU A 86 1.66 18.89 -1.07
N TRP A 87 2.76 18.97 -1.82
CA TRP A 87 4.09 19.11 -1.24
C TRP A 87 4.36 20.48 -0.64
N ARG A 88 4.78 20.46 0.63
CA ARG A 88 5.30 21.60 1.39
C ARG A 88 6.70 21.24 1.87
N ARG A 89 7.50 22.27 2.18
CA ARG A 89 8.88 22.09 2.66
C ARG A 89 8.96 21.22 3.92
N GLU A 90 7.98 21.35 4.80
CA GLU A 90 7.86 20.56 6.03
C GLU A 90 7.64 19.08 5.76
N TYR A 91 6.81 18.74 4.74
CA TYR A 91 6.54 17.36 4.36
C TYR A 91 7.76 16.70 3.71
N VAL A 92 8.53 17.43 2.92
CA VAL A 92 9.78 16.92 2.36
C VAL A 92 10.76 16.58 3.47
N ARG A 93 10.93 17.46 4.46
CA ARG A 93 11.80 17.18 5.63
C ARG A 93 11.33 16.00 6.46
N ALA A 94 10.01 15.87 6.66
CA ALA A 94 9.44 14.74 7.38
C ALA A 94 9.64 13.42 6.61
N LEU A 95 9.50 13.46 5.27
CA LEU A 95 9.77 12.31 4.41
C LEU A 95 11.25 11.90 4.47
N ASP A 96 12.18 12.86 4.47
CA ASP A 96 13.62 12.58 4.63
C ASP A 96 13.94 11.95 6.00
N ALA A 97 13.14 12.20 7.02
CA ALA A 97 13.28 11.59 8.35
C ALA A 97 12.59 10.21 8.46
N ALA A 98 11.57 9.93 7.66
CA ALA A 98 10.77 8.72 7.74
C ALA A 98 11.57 7.46 7.37
N ALA A 99 11.35 6.35 8.08
CA ALA A 99 11.92 5.05 7.76
C ALA A 99 11.18 4.37 6.61
N ALA A 100 9.85 4.54 6.56
CA ALA A 100 9.01 4.07 5.47
C ALA A 100 7.95 5.12 5.13
N ALA A 101 7.43 5.05 3.92
CA ALA A 101 6.33 5.88 3.47
C ALA A 101 5.49 5.15 2.43
N PHE A 102 4.19 5.43 2.39
CA PHE A 102 3.34 4.97 1.30
C PHE A 102 2.36 6.06 0.88
N GLY A 103 2.00 6.05 -0.39
CA GLY A 103 1.22 7.09 -1.02
C GLY A 103 0.10 6.54 -1.89
N HIS A 104 -0.86 7.42 -2.17
CA HIS A 104 -2.04 7.13 -2.95
C HIS A 104 -2.40 8.31 -3.86
N THR A 105 -2.78 8.00 -5.09
CA THR A 105 -3.45 8.93 -6.01
C THR A 105 -4.81 8.37 -6.36
N ARG A 106 -5.87 9.12 -6.03
CA ARG A 106 -7.25 8.65 -6.13
C ARG A 106 -7.84 8.90 -7.52
N HIS A 107 -8.50 7.88 -8.03
CA HIS A 107 -9.54 7.98 -9.04
C HIS A 107 -10.84 7.51 -8.37
N ALA A 108 -11.79 8.41 -8.19
CA ALA A 108 -13.01 8.11 -7.45
C ALA A 108 -13.91 7.17 -8.25
N SER A 109 -14.00 5.91 -7.84
CA SER A 109 -14.99 4.93 -8.32
C SER A 109 -16.20 4.89 -7.39
N GLN A 110 -15.96 5.04 -6.07
CA GLN A 110 -16.96 5.07 -5.02
C GLN A 110 -16.70 6.26 -4.08
N GLY A 111 -17.77 6.80 -3.50
CA GLY A 111 -17.71 7.97 -2.63
C GLY A 111 -17.41 9.28 -3.36
N ASP A 112 -17.86 10.40 -2.77
CA ASP A 112 -17.67 11.74 -3.31
C ASP A 112 -16.16 12.09 -3.41
N PRO A 113 -15.65 12.50 -4.59
CA PRO A 113 -14.25 12.90 -4.77
C PRO A 113 -13.89 14.18 -4.01
N GLY A 114 -14.85 15.07 -3.76
CA GLY A 114 -14.65 16.33 -3.04
C GLY A 114 -14.58 16.18 -1.52
N THR A 115 -14.89 15.00 -1.00
CA THR A 115 -14.94 14.74 0.44
C THR A 115 -13.63 14.17 0.95
N LEU A 116 -12.96 14.91 1.83
CA LEU A 116 -11.63 14.57 2.33
C LEU A 116 -11.58 13.23 3.10
N VAL A 117 -12.66 12.83 3.77
CA VAL A 117 -12.74 11.54 4.47
C VAL A 117 -12.53 10.37 3.50
N ASN A 118 -12.94 10.51 2.25
CA ASN A 118 -12.77 9.52 1.19
C ASN A 118 -11.37 9.51 0.55
N ALA A 119 -10.52 10.48 0.87
CA ALA A 119 -9.14 10.51 0.39
C ALA A 119 -8.26 9.58 1.24
N SER A 120 -7.39 8.83 0.57
CA SER A 120 -6.42 7.94 1.23
C SER A 120 -5.06 8.63 1.42
N PRO A 121 -4.27 8.20 2.44
CA PRO A 121 -4.47 7.04 3.30
C PRO A 121 -5.66 7.18 4.25
N LEU A 122 -6.35 6.06 4.48
CA LEU A 122 -7.44 5.97 5.46
C LEU A 122 -6.87 5.51 6.80
N VAL A 123 -7.44 6.07 7.87
CA VAL A 123 -7.18 5.64 9.26
C VAL A 123 -8.46 5.00 9.74
N VAL A 124 -8.39 3.75 10.13
CA VAL A 124 -9.58 2.98 10.56
C VAL A 124 -9.33 2.27 11.88
N GLY A 125 -10.43 1.95 12.56
CA GLY A 125 -10.43 1.13 13.75
C GLY A 125 -9.50 1.67 14.85
N GLU A 126 -8.71 0.78 15.43
CA GLU A 126 -7.78 1.12 16.53
C GLU A 126 -6.39 1.56 16.05
N GLY A 127 -6.24 1.90 14.77
CA GLY A 127 -4.99 2.48 14.26
C GLY A 127 -4.39 1.76 13.05
N LEU A 128 -5.18 1.08 12.25
CA LEU A 128 -4.74 0.63 10.94
C LEU A 128 -4.76 1.81 9.97
N VAL A 129 -3.63 2.05 9.30
CA VAL A 129 -3.48 3.10 8.29
C VAL A 129 -3.17 2.44 6.96
N GLY A 130 -4.00 2.69 5.94
CA GLY A 130 -3.84 1.97 4.69
C GLY A 130 -4.31 2.71 3.44
N VAL A 131 -3.90 2.15 2.30
CA VAL A 131 -4.27 2.58 0.95
C VAL A 131 -4.72 1.36 0.15
N HIS A 132 -5.67 1.57 -0.74
CA HIS A 132 -6.23 0.55 -1.62
C HIS A 132 -6.34 1.08 -3.05
N ASN A 133 -5.88 0.28 -3.99
CA ASN A 133 -6.14 0.43 -5.42
C ASN A 133 -7.02 -0.74 -5.86
N GLY A 134 -8.24 -0.45 -6.24
CA GLY A 134 -9.18 -1.48 -6.64
C GLY A 134 -10.61 -1.00 -6.64
N ASP A 135 -11.51 -1.98 -6.63
CA ASP A 135 -12.94 -1.83 -6.48
C ASP A 135 -13.50 -3.16 -5.98
N VAL A 136 -13.91 -3.22 -4.71
CA VAL A 136 -14.36 -4.45 -4.05
C VAL A 136 -15.83 -4.40 -3.66
N ASP A 137 -16.44 -5.57 -3.46
CA ASP A 137 -17.82 -5.69 -2.97
C ASP A 137 -17.88 -5.32 -1.47
N ALA A 138 -18.07 -4.02 -1.21
CA ALA A 138 -18.17 -3.51 0.15
C ALA A 138 -19.37 -4.07 0.91
N ASP A 139 -20.47 -4.44 0.22
CA ASP A 139 -21.66 -4.99 0.89
C ASP A 139 -21.43 -6.44 1.31
N ALA A 140 -20.69 -7.22 0.53
CA ALA A 140 -20.23 -8.53 0.95
C ALA A 140 -19.37 -8.43 2.21
N LEU A 141 -18.34 -7.60 2.19
CA LEU A 141 -17.46 -7.38 3.33
C LEU A 141 -18.20 -6.90 4.58
N ARG A 142 -19.16 -5.97 4.46
CA ARG A 142 -19.94 -5.48 5.61
C ARG A 142 -20.74 -6.58 6.30
N ARG A 143 -21.23 -7.57 5.56
CA ARG A 143 -21.98 -8.70 6.15
C ARG A 143 -21.11 -9.58 7.03
N ASP A 144 -19.82 -9.66 6.68
CA ASP A 144 -18.85 -10.55 7.34
C ASP A 144 -18.02 -9.83 8.42
N LEU A 145 -18.20 -8.49 8.58
CA LEU A 145 -17.50 -7.74 9.62
C LEU A 145 -17.91 -8.27 11.03
N PRO A 146 -16.93 -8.48 11.92
CA PRO A 146 -17.20 -8.83 13.30
C PRO A 146 -18.12 -7.82 14.00
N ALA A 147 -18.98 -8.31 14.89
CA ALA A 147 -19.81 -7.44 15.72
C ALA A 147 -18.93 -6.51 16.57
N GLY A 148 -19.25 -5.21 16.56
CA GLY A 148 -18.50 -4.20 17.32
C GLY A 148 -17.51 -3.37 16.49
N ILE A 149 -17.29 -3.70 15.22
CA ILE A 149 -16.53 -2.81 14.32
C ILE A 149 -17.36 -1.54 14.07
N PRO A 150 -16.77 -0.34 14.22
CA PRO A 150 -17.48 0.90 13.98
C PRO A 150 -17.97 0.99 12.52
N PRO A 151 -19.10 1.65 12.27
CA PRO A 151 -19.56 1.91 10.91
C PRO A 151 -18.51 2.76 10.17
N SER A 152 -18.42 2.57 8.85
CA SER A 152 -17.57 3.41 8.02
C SER A 152 -17.98 4.88 8.11
N SER A 153 -17.02 5.78 8.21
CA SER A 153 -17.23 7.23 8.26
C SER A 153 -17.36 7.85 6.87
N GLY A 154 -16.81 7.17 5.86
CA GLY A 154 -16.86 7.56 4.45
C GLY A 154 -17.77 6.66 3.62
N GLY A 155 -17.78 6.90 2.31
CA GLY A 155 -18.57 6.16 1.33
C GLY A 155 -17.73 5.27 0.42
N THR A 156 -16.54 4.84 0.85
CA THR A 156 -15.62 4.05 0.02
C THR A 156 -15.59 2.58 0.42
N ASP A 157 -15.47 1.70 -0.57
CA ASP A 157 -15.17 0.28 -0.39
C ASP A 157 -13.84 0.05 0.34
N SER A 158 -12.86 0.92 0.08
CA SER A 158 -11.54 0.89 0.70
C SER A 158 -11.60 0.97 2.23
N GLU A 159 -12.51 1.77 2.79
CA GLU A 159 -12.67 1.89 4.24
C GLU A 159 -13.20 0.60 4.85
N VAL A 160 -14.21 0.00 4.22
CA VAL A 160 -14.79 -1.27 4.67
C VAL A 160 -13.74 -2.39 4.64
N LEU A 161 -12.95 -2.44 3.56
CA LEU A 161 -11.87 -3.41 3.41
C LEU A 161 -10.81 -3.25 4.52
N LEU A 162 -10.38 -2.02 4.80
CA LEU A 162 -9.41 -1.77 5.86
C LEU A 162 -9.97 -2.05 7.26
N LEU A 163 -11.27 -1.80 7.50
CA LEU A 163 -11.95 -2.20 8.74
C LEU A 163 -11.98 -3.72 8.93
N ALA A 164 -12.17 -4.48 7.83
CA ALA A 164 -12.09 -5.94 7.90
C ALA A 164 -10.67 -6.41 8.29
N LEU A 165 -9.63 -5.79 7.72
CA LEU A 165 -8.23 -6.08 8.06
C LEU A 165 -7.87 -5.65 9.49
N ASP A 166 -8.48 -4.58 10.02
CA ASP A 166 -8.28 -4.13 11.39
C ASP A 166 -8.71 -5.21 12.42
N GLY A 167 -9.70 -6.02 12.08
CA GLY A 167 -10.13 -7.16 12.91
C GLY A 167 -9.11 -8.31 12.99
N ALA A 168 -8.17 -8.40 12.06
CA ALA A 168 -7.14 -9.46 12.01
C ALA A 168 -5.72 -8.95 12.34
N ARG A 169 -5.60 -7.77 12.97
CA ARG A 169 -4.31 -7.16 13.30
C ARG A 169 -3.42 -8.09 14.12
N GLY A 170 -2.12 -8.11 13.79
CA GLY A 170 -1.13 -8.93 14.49
C GLY A 170 -1.16 -10.42 14.14
N ASP A 171 -2.12 -10.87 13.33
CA ASP A 171 -2.23 -12.24 12.84
C ASP A 171 -2.09 -12.27 11.31
N LEU A 172 -0.94 -12.77 10.83
CA LEU A 172 -0.66 -12.85 9.39
C LEU A 172 -1.60 -13.83 8.67
N LEU A 173 -1.92 -14.96 9.30
CA LEU A 173 -2.82 -15.95 8.72
C LEU A 173 -4.26 -15.47 8.74
N GLY A 174 -4.72 -14.89 9.85
CA GLY A 174 -6.02 -14.23 9.93
C GLY A 174 -6.17 -13.09 8.94
N THR A 175 -5.10 -12.33 8.68
CA THR A 175 -5.08 -11.32 7.60
C THR A 175 -5.27 -11.96 6.22
N CYS A 176 -4.65 -13.10 5.94
CA CYS A 176 -4.86 -13.85 4.70
C CYS A 176 -6.30 -14.38 4.60
N ASP A 177 -6.87 -14.88 5.70
CA ASP A 177 -8.27 -15.33 5.74
C ASP A 177 -9.24 -14.19 5.39
N VAL A 178 -8.99 -12.98 5.90
CA VAL A 178 -9.77 -11.78 5.52
C VAL A 178 -9.58 -11.47 4.03
N LEU A 179 -8.36 -11.51 3.51
CA LEU A 179 -8.10 -11.23 2.09
C LEU A 179 -8.77 -12.23 1.15
N GLU A 180 -9.00 -13.47 1.57
CA GLU A 180 -9.77 -14.48 0.81
C GLU A 180 -11.27 -14.15 0.72
N THR A 181 -11.81 -13.37 1.67
CA THR A 181 -13.21 -12.92 1.61
C THR A 181 -13.42 -11.71 0.69
N VAL A 182 -12.33 -11.08 0.26
CA VAL A 182 -12.38 -9.89 -0.61
C VAL A 182 -12.77 -10.26 -2.02
N ILE A 183 -13.95 -9.83 -2.45
CA ILE A 183 -14.48 -10.07 -3.79
C ILE A 183 -14.28 -8.80 -4.62
N GLY A 184 -13.50 -8.89 -5.69
CA GLY A 184 -13.23 -7.77 -6.62
C GLY A 184 -11.74 -7.49 -6.81
N LEU A 185 -11.45 -6.31 -7.31
CA LEU A 185 -10.09 -5.89 -7.65
C LEU A 185 -9.41 -5.27 -6.42
N ALA A 186 -8.21 -5.75 -6.06
CA ALA A 186 -7.51 -5.22 -4.89
C ALA A 186 -5.98 -5.27 -5.01
N ALA A 187 -5.35 -4.14 -4.71
CA ALA A 187 -3.95 -4.06 -4.28
C ALA A 187 -3.86 -3.06 -3.13
N LEU A 188 -3.16 -3.42 -2.07
CA LEU A 188 -3.15 -2.69 -0.80
C LEU A 188 -1.73 -2.45 -0.29
N ALA A 189 -1.59 -1.39 0.52
CA ALA A 189 -0.48 -1.26 1.46
C ALA A 189 -1.00 -0.64 2.76
N TRP A 190 -0.52 -1.14 3.92
CA TRP A 190 -0.95 -0.63 5.22
C TRP A 190 0.08 -0.89 6.31
N ILE A 191 -0.11 -0.21 7.42
CA ILE A 191 0.56 -0.48 8.70
C ILE A 191 -0.47 -0.64 9.82
N ASP A 192 -0.09 -1.40 10.83
CA ASP A 192 -0.73 -1.38 12.15
C ASP A 192 0.11 -0.50 13.08
N GLN A 193 -0.47 0.54 13.66
CA GLN A 193 0.23 1.40 14.61
C GLN A 193 0.61 0.69 15.90
N GLY A 194 -0.07 -0.40 16.24
CA GLY A 194 0.31 -1.28 17.34
C GLY A 194 1.59 -2.09 17.06
N ALA A 195 1.96 -2.26 15.77
CA ALA A 195 3.14 -2.98 15.31
C ALA A 195 3.79 -2.24 14.11
N PRO A 196 4.29 -1.00 14.30
CA PRO A 196 4.74 -0.13 13.19
C PRO A 196 6.04 -0.60 12.52
N ASP A 197 6.65 -1.66 13.01
CA ASP A 197 7.88 -2.24 12.44
C ASP A 197 7.66 -3.01 11.13
N LEU A 198 6.39 -3.20 10.73
CA LEU A 198 6.04 -3.89 9.50
C LEU A 198 5.13 -3.02 8.62
N VAL A 199 5.47 -2.96 7.34
CA VAL A 199 4.54 -2.53 6.28
C VAL A 199 4.03 -3.77 5.57
N TYR A 200 2.72 -3.86 5.45
CA TYR A 200 2.06 -4.92 4.69
C TYR A 200 1.73 -4.44 3.28
N VAL A 201 2.01 -5.30 2.29
CA VAL A 201 1.70 -5.05 0.88
C VAL A 201 1.03 -6.29 0.33
N ALA A 202 -0.19 -6.15 -0.21
CA ALA A 202 -0.94 -7.29 -0.72
C ALA A 202 -1.44 -7.05 -2.14
N ARG A 203 -1.46 -8.12 -2.95
CA ARG A 203 -2.09 -8.15 -4.26
C ARG A 203 -3.20 -9.19 -4.27
N GLY A 204 -4.45 -8.72 -4.35
CA GLY A 204 -5.62 -9.54 -4.65
C GLY A 204 -5.81 -9.75 -6.15
N ALA A 205 -7.06 -9.90 -6.60
CA ALA A 205 -7.36 -10.14 -8.00
C ALA A 205 -7.15 -8.90 -8.88
N LEU A 206 -6.69 -9.10 -10.10
CA LEU A 206 -6.75 -8.18 -11.24
C LEU A 206 -6.10 -6.79 -11.06
N CYS A 207 -5.38 -6.53 -9.97
CA CYS A 207 -4.65 -5.28 -9.77
C CYS A 207 -3.16 -5.50 -9.96
N PRO A 208 -2.50 -4.78 -10.88
CA PRO A 208 -1.05 -4.88 -11.01
C PRO A 208 -0.35 -4.28 -9.79
N LEU A 209 0.71 -4.97 -9.33
CA LEU A 209 1.56 -4.55 -8.23
C LEU A 209 2.96 -5.11 -8.43
N ALA A 210 3.97 -4.30 -8.16
CA ALA A 210 5.37 -4.72 -8.20
C ALA A 210 6.13 -4.18 -6.99
N VAL A 211 7.18 -4.89 -6.60
CA VAL A 211 8.21 -4.42 -5.66
C VAL A 211 9.51 -4.21 -6.41
N ALA A 212 10.36 -3.34 -5.91
CA ALA A 212 11.68 -3.09 -6.49
C ALA A 212 12.70 -2.75 -5.41
N THR A 213 13.94 -3.17 -5.62
CA THR A 213 15.07 -2.75 -4.78
C THR A 213 16.03 -1.92 -5.64
N ASP A 214 16.51 -0.80 -5.12
CA ASP A 214 17.51 0.02 -5.81
C ASP A 214 18.95 -0.35 -5.41
N VAL A 215 19.93 0.23 -6.09
CA VAL A 215 21.36 0.01 -5.82
C VAL A 215 21.83 0.38 -4.41
N ARG A 216 21.01 1.09 -3.65
CA ARG A 216 21.28 1.47 -2.26
C ARG A 216 20.55 0.60 -1.24
N GLY A 217 19.87 -0.45 -1.70
CA GLY A 217 19.14 -1.38 -0.87
C GLY A 217 17.81 -0.83 -0.34
N ASN A 218 17.30 0.31 -0.84
CA ASN A 218 15.96 0.76 -0.53
C ASN A 218 14.94 -0.14 -1.25
N LEU A 219 13.85 -0.48 -0.56
CA LEU A 219 12.77 -1.27 -1.12
C LEU A 219 11.58 -0.35 -1.44
N TYR A 220 10.98 -0.56 -2.60
CA TYR A 220 9.82 0.19 -3.07
C TYR A 220 8.72 -0.75 -3.54
N TRP A 221 7.49 -0.25 -3.61
CA TRP A 221 6.38 -0.91 -4.31
C TRP A 221 5.58 0.11 -5.10
N ALA A 222 4.93 -0.35 -6.17
CA ALA A 222 4.12 0.50 -7.02
C ALA A 222 3.06 -0.30 -7.78
N SER A 223 1.95 0.34 -8.12
CA SER A 223 0.89 -0.23 -8.98
C SER A 223 1.38 -0.57 -10.39
N SER A 224 2.56 -0.13 -10.80
CA SER A 224 3.09 -0.42 -12.13
C SER A 224 4.60 -0.65 -12.09
N PRO A 225 5.09 -1.81 -12.56
CA PRO A 225 6.52 -2.05 -12.74
C PRO A 225 7.15 -1.13 -13.79
N THR A 226 6.36 -0.65 -14.75
CA THR A 226 6.76 0.34 -15.75
C THR A 226 7.30 1.63 -15.14
N TRP A 227 6.74 2.07 -14.00
CA TRP A 227 7.18 3.30 -13.34
C TRP A 227 8.62 3.22 -12.86
N PHE A 228 9.07 2.07 -12.37
CA PHE A 228 10.47 1.87 -11.98
C PHE A 228 11.41 1.99 -13.18
N ARG A 229 11.10 1.36 -14.32
CA ARG A 229 11.89 1.48 -15.53
C ARG A 229 11.98 2.93 -16.03
N ARG A 230 10.84 3.63 -16.07
CA ARG A 230 10.79 5.05 -16.46
C ARG A 230 11.62 5.95 -15.57
N LEU A 231 11.64 5.67 -14.25
CA LEU A 231 12.50 6.41 -13.31
C LEU A 231 13.96 6.09 -13.52
N ASP A 232 14.30 4.83 -13.75
CA ASP A 232 15.68 4.42 -14.00
C ASP A 232 16.22 5.02 -15.30
N GLU A 233 15.46 4.98 -16.39
CA GLU A 233 15.78 5.64 -17.65
C GLU A 233 16.01 7.15 -17.46
N ARG A 234 15.11 7.84 -16.74
CA ARG A 234 15.25 9.29 -16.44
C ARG A 234 16.47 9.59 -15.58
N SER A 235 16.89 8.67 -14.75
CA SER A 235 18.09 8.79 -13.92
C SER A 235 19.38 8.49 -14.68
N GLY A 236 19.30 8.00 -15.94
CA GLY A 236 20.41 7.49 -16.71
C GLY A 236 20.95 6.16 -16.17
N GLY A 237 20.07 5.28 -15.66
CA GLY A 237 20.40 3.97 -15.11
C GLY A 237 21.00 4.00 -13.68
N ARG A 238 20.96 5.16 -13.01
CA ARG A 238 21.60 5.31 -11.68
C ARG A 238 20.83 4.67 -10.54
N LEU A 239 19.52 4.44 -10.70
CA LEU A 239 18.69 3.80 -9.68
C LEU A 239 18.90 2.29 -9.67
N GLY A 240 19.12 1.67 -10.84
CA GLY A 240 19.46 0.26 -11.01
C GLY A 240 18.44 -0.66 -10.33
N PHE A 241 17.14 -0.42 -10.56
CA PHE A 241 16.08 -1.19 -9.94
C PHE A 241 16.08 -2.66 -10.36
N GLU A 242 16.10 -3.54 -9.37
CA GLU A 242 15.68 -4.93 -9.50
C GLU A 242 14.19 -5.00 -9.23
N VAL A 243 13.38 -5.29 -10.27
CA VAL A 243 11.91 -5.23 -10.21
C VAL A 243 11.31 -6.62 -10.23
N GLU A 244 10.47 -6.92 -9.24
CA GLU A 244 9.70 -8.17 -9.13
C GLU A 244 8.20 -7.86 -9.16
N ARG A 245 7.41 -8.57 -10.00
CA ARG A 245 5.95 -8.51 -9.95
C ARG A 245 5.45 -9.30 -8.75
N VAL A 246 4.58 -8.70 -7.95
CA VAL A 246 3.92 -9.42 -6.86
C VAL A 246 2.86 -10.34 -7.45
N PRO A 247 2.89 -11.66 -7.20
CA PRO A 247 1.86 -12.58 -7.68
C PRO A 247 0.46 -12.23 -7.14
N GLU A 248 -0.58 -12.57 -7.88
CA GLU A 248 -1.95 -12.52 -7.33
C GLU A 248 -2.09 -13.45 -6.13
N GLY A 249 -2.86 -13.02 -5.13
CA GLY A 249 -3.04 -13.78 -3.90
C GLY A 249 -1.79 -13.81 -3.02
N MET A 250 -0.97 -12.75 -3.05
CA MET A 250 0.23 -12.65 -2.24
C MET A 250 0.16 -11.49 -1.26
N LEU A 251 0.43 -11.78 0.00
CA LEU A 251 0.68 -10.82 1.08
C LEU A 251 2.16 -10.84 1.44
N LEU A 252 2.77 -9.66 1.48
CA LEU A 252 4.15 -9.43 1.90
C LEU A 252 4.15 -8.64 3.21
N ALA A 253 4.90 -9.10 4.21
CA ALA A 253 5.24 -8.32 5.39
C ALA A 253 6.68 -7.82 5.24
N ILE A 254 6.86 -6.50 5.15
CA ILE A 254 8.13 -5.84 4.86
C ILE A 254 8.60 -5.12 6.13
N ALA A 255 9.85 -5.32 6.53
CA ALA A 255 10.43 -4.59 7.66
C ALA A 255 10.41 -3.09 7.37
N ALA A 256 9.80 -2.30 8.27
CA ALA A 256 9.67 -0.84 8.16
C ALA A 256 10.90 -0.09 8.67
N SER A 257 11.87 -0.78 9.29
CA SER A 257 13.07 -0.20 9.86
C SER A 257 14.30 -1.10 9.67
N GLY A 258 15.48 -0.52 9.71
CA GLY A 258 16.74 -1.23 9.51
C GLY A 258 17.06 -1.50 8.04
N SER A 259 17.48 -2.72 7.71
CA SER A 259 17.61 -3.16 6.33
C SER A 259 16.26 -3.59 5.79
N PRO A 260 15.76 -2.96 4.71
CA PRO A 260 14.51 -3.37 4.10
C PRO A 260 14.57 -4.84 3.70
N ALA A 261 13.61 -5.62 4.15
CA ALA A 261 13.52 -7.03 3.84
C ALA A 261 12.08 -7.51 3.90
N ILE A 262 11.70 -8.39 3.00
CA ILE A 262 10.45 -9.14 3.12
C ILE A 262 10.66 -10.17 4.23
N ARG A 263 9.96 -10.00 5.34
CA ARG A 263 10.05 -10.87 6.53
C ARG A 263 9.17 -12.11 6.42
N ALA A 264 8.01 -11.95 5.78
CA ALA A 264 7.10 -13.05 5.55
C ALA A 264 6.37 -12.88 4.22
N ARG A 265 6.03 -14.02 3.64
CA ARG A 265 5.13 -14.14 2.49
C ARG A 265 3.97 -15.05 2.90
N CYS A 266 2.75 -14.67 2.60
CA CYS A 266 1.57 -15.51 2.80
C CYS A 266 0.75 -15.52 1.52
N SER A 267 0.40 -16.71 1.05
CA SER A 267 -0.46 -16.87 -0.12
C SER A 267 -1.91 -17.04 0.31
N PHE A 268 -2.81 -16.45 -0.45
CA PHE A 268 -4.26 -16.56 -0.31
C PHE A 268 -4.94 -16.71 -1.67
N GLU A 269 -6.18 -17.20 -1.71
CA GLU A 269 -6.93 -17.33 -2.96
C GLU A 269 -7.72 -16.05 -3.25
N PRO A 270 -7.29 -15.19 -4.22
CA PRO A 270 -8.01 -13.96 -4.55
C PRO A 270 -9.26 -14.25 -5.37
N VAL A 271 -10.33 -13.52 -5.10
CA VAL A 271 -11.63 -13.71 -5.73
C VAL A 271 -12.00 -12.47 -6.55
N ALA A 272 -12.11 -12.64 -7.88
CA ALA A 272 -12.68 -11.61 -8.76
C ALA A 272 -14.22 -11.69 -8.75
N ARG A 273 -14.91 -10.56 -8.97
CA ARG A 273 -16.36 -10.59 -9.19
C ARG A 273 -16.69 -11.30 -10.52
N PRO A 274 -17.84 -11.96 -10.64
CA PRO A 274 -18.33 -12.43 -11.93
C PRO A 274 -18.43 -11.26 -12.91
N GLY A 275 -17.70 -11.35 -14.04
CA GLY A 275 -17.64 -10.28 -15.04
C GLY A 275 -16.49 -9.30 -14.87
N ASP A 276 -15.77 -9.28 -13.75
CA ASP A 276 -14.49 -8.60 -13.65
C ASP A 276 -13.50 -9.27 -14.58
N ASP A 277 -12.87 -8.47 -15.39
CA ASP A 277 -12.01 -8.96 -16.45
C ASP A 277 -10.82 -8.00 -16.59
N TRP A 278 -9.63 -8.57 -16.62
CA TRP A 278 -8.41 -7.84 -16.85
C TRP A 278 -8.29 -7.23 -18.27
N ARG A 279 -9.28 -7.42 -19.14
CA ARG A 279 -9.46 -6.65 -20.38
C ARG A 279 -9.98 -5.23 -20.14
N PHE A 280 -10.41 -4.86 -18.92
CA PHE A 280 -10.77 -3.48 -18.59
C PHE A 280 -9.56 -2.54 -18.74
N PRO A 281 -9.55 -1.60 -19.70
CA PRO A 281 -8.38 -0.76 -20.00
C PRO A 281 -7.88 0.03 -18.78
N SER A 282 -8.78 0.42 -17.86
CA SER A 282 -8.43 1.21 -16.67
C SER A 282 -7.52 0.48 -15.68
N ILE A 283 -7.52 -0.85 -15.67
CA ILE A 283 -6.60 -1.67 -14.85
C ILE A 283 -5.15 -1.37 -15.24
N TRP A 284 -4.91 -1.14 -16.53
CA TRP A 284 -3.59 -1.02 -17.14
C TRP A 284 -3.09 0.41 -17.32
N ASN A 285 -3.80 1.41 -16.80
CA ASN A 285 -3.32 2.79 -16.86
C ASN A 285 -1.93 2.88 -16.21
N GLY A 286 -0.96 3.41 -16.98
CA GLY A 286 0.43 3.54 -16.53
C GLY A 286 1.23 2.21 -16.52
N VAL A 287 0.73 1.16 -17.18
CA VAL A 287 1.41 -0.13 -17.34
C VAL A 287 1.72 -0.35 -18.82
N ASP A 288 2.98 -0.62 -19.15
CA ASP A 288 3.40 -0.88 -20.53
C ASP A 288 2.90 -2.25 -21.01
N ARG A 289 2.79 -2.37 -22.32
CA ARG A 289 2.29 -3.59 -22.97
C ARG A 289 3.04 -4.87 -22.53
N VAL A 290 4.34 -4.80 -22.37
CA VAL A 290 5.16 -5.95 -21.94
C VAL A 290 4.76 -6.43 -20.55
N ASP A 291 4.49 -5.51 -19.61
CA ASP A 291 4.04 -5.87 -18.27
C ASP A 291 2.58 -6.35 -18.29
N VAL A 292 1.73 -5.74 -19.12
CA VAL A 292 0.36 -6.21 -19.32
C VAL A 292 0.35 -7.67 -19.77
N GLU A 293 1.12 -8.01 -20.81
CA GLU A 293 1.23 -9.37 -21.34
C GLU A 293 1.77 -10.35 -20.28
N ALA A 294 2.73 -9.91 -19.46
CA ALA A 294 3.28 -10.74 -18.39
C ALA A 294 2.28 -11.00 -17.25
N PHE A 295 1.55 -9.98 -16.78
CA PHE A 295 0.47 -10.17 -15.79
C PHE A 295 -0.64 -11.07 -16.32
N GLN A 296 -0.97 -10.95 -17.61
CA GLN A 296 -1.96 -11.77 -18.29
C GLN A 296 -1.54 -13.23 -18.40
N ALA A 297 -0.28 -13.51 -18.70
CA ALA A 297 0.25 -14.85 -18.74
C ALA A 297 0.22 -15.52 -17.35
N GLU A 298 0.55 -14.79 -16.28
CA GLU A 298 0.46 -15.28 -14.90
C GLU A 298 -0.97 -15.73 -14.56
N ALA A 299 -1.97 -14.90 -14.85
CA ALA A 299 -3.38 -15.22 -14.60
C ALA A 299 -3.85 -16.46 -15.37
N SER A 300 -3.41 -16.62 -16.62
CA SER A 300 -3.75 -17.78 -17.46
C SER A 300 -3.15 -19.09 -16.95
N HIS A 301 -1.93 -19.04 -16.42
CA HIS A 301 -1.27 -20.20 -15.81
C HIS A 301 -1.92 -20.63 -14.50
N ARG A 302 -2.53 -19.72 -13.77
CA ARG A 302 -3.22 -20.00 -12.51
C ARG A 302 -4.55 -20.72 -12.74
N THR A 303 -5.37 -20.26 -13.70
CA THR A 303 -6.63 -20.93 -14.08
C THR A 303 -6.39 -22.36 -14.56
N ALA A 304 -5.20 -22.65 -15.15
CA ALA A 304 -4.82 -23.99 -15.57
C ALA A 304 -4.33 -24.89 -14.41
N ARG A 305 -3.96 -24.32 -13.26
CA ARG A 305 -3.43 -25.02 -12.08
C ARG A 305 -4.43 -25.14 -10.94
N SER A 306 -5.73 -25.17 -11.15
CA SER A 306 -6.77 -25.28 -10.10
C SER A 306 -6.68 -26.57 -9.27
N SER A 307 -5.51 -26.79 -8.64
CA SER A 307 -5.33 -27.66 -7.49
C SER A 307 -5.10 -26.76 -6.28
N PRO A 308 -5.73 -26.98 -5.12
CA PRO A 308 -5.55 -26.14 -3.96
C PRO A 308 -4.05 -26.11 -3.58
N VAL A 309 -3.43 -24.96 -3.78
CA VAL A 309 -2.10 -24.69 -3.24
C VAL A 309 -2.27 -24.70 -1.73
N GLY A 310 -1.59 -25.63 -1.06
CA GLY A 310 -1.63 -25.74 0.39
C GLY A 310 -1.28 -24.38 1.03
N ARG A 311 -2.11 -23.93 1.97
CA ARG A 311 -1.88 -22.71 2.76
C ARG A 311 -0.51 -22.81 3.41
N GLY A 312 0.36 -21.85 3.17
CA GLY A 312 1.67 -21.77 3.79
C GLY A 312 2.06 -20.32 4.01
N ALA A 313 2.20 -19.91 5.29
CA ALA A 313 2.98 -18.72 5.59
C ALA A 313 4.45 -19.14 5.60
N GLU A 314 5.23 -18.61 4.69
CA GLU A 314 6.66 -18.81 4.65
C GLU A 314 7.34 -17.62 5.35
N LEU A 315 7.95 -17.91 6.52
CA LEU A 315 8.85 -16.95 7.16
C LEU A 315 10.15 -16.93 6.35
N VAL A 316 10.42 -15.82 5.69
CA VAL A 316 11.67 -15.61 4.99
C VAL A 316 12.77 -15.40 6.03
N GLN A 317 13.62 -16.41 6.25
CA GLN A 317 14.80 -16.22 7.07
C GLN A 317 15.69 -15.15 6.41
N ALA A 318 16.00 -14.08 7.15
CA ALA A 318 17.00 -13.13 6.72
C ALA A 318 18.32 -13.87 6.50
N ALA A 319 18.89 -13.76 5.29
CA ALA A 319 20.24 -14.24 5.06
C ALA A 319 21.17 -13.57 6.08
N PRO A 320 22.11 -14.31 6.71
CA PRO A 320 23.07 -13.70 7.61
C PRO A 320 23.88 -12.67 6.83
N VAL A 321 23.92 -11.44 7.35
CA VAL A 321 24.81 -10.39 6.85
C VAL A 321 26.22 -10.85 7.19
N GLY A 322 26.99 -11.22 6.16
CA GLY A 322 28.41 -11.53 6.27
C GLY A 322 29.27 -10.28 6.37
#